data_b57c8484563d35cb4967fed255eb3307
#
_entry.id   b57c8484563d35cb4967fed255eb3307
#
_cell.length_a   1.000
_cell.length_b   1.000
_cell.length_c   1.000
_cell.angle_alpha   90.00
_cell.angle_beta   90.00
_cell.angle_gamma   90.00
#
_symmetry.space_group_name_H-M   'P 1'
#
loop_
_entity.id
_entity.type
_entity.pdbx_description
1 polymer ?
#
loop_
_entity_poly.entity_id
_entity_poly.type
_entity_poly.pdbx_seq_one_letter_code
_entity_poly.pdbx_strand_id
1 'polypeptide(L)'
;MNGPGLGQMSLFPPEPAPEPLLCWLWLAHTLGAGSGHAGQVLDAFGGAQEAWEARESDAFRAAAGIPAAQRARLPGNTPEHYRAFARRCAARGIRILPYDDPDYPLAFSRIPDMPLVLYCTGDPRWLNEPATIGMVGSRKPTEYGQQAAAD
;
A
#
# COMPACT_ATOMS: atom_id res chain seq x y z
N MET A 1 -12.07 -6.78 -45.77
CA MET A 1 -12.26 -7.88 -44.81
C MET A 1 -11.05 -7.96 -43.91
N ASN A 2 -11.11 -7.33 -42.77
CA ASN A 2 -10.04 -7.39 -41.74
C ASN A 2 -10.45 -8.47 -40.74
N GLY A 3 -9.66 -9.54 -40.68
CA GLY A 3 -9.81 -10.61 -39.71
C GLY A 3 -9.55 -10.15 -38.27
N PRO A 4 -10.17 -10.80 -37.28
CA PRO A 4 -9.96 -10.45 -35.89
C PRO A 4 -8.51 -10.77 -35.49
N GLY A 5 -7.83 -9.77 -34.90
CA GLY A 5 -6.50 -9.93 -34.37
C GLY A 5 -6.46 -11.04 -33.33
N LEU A 6 -5.59 -12.01 -33.53
CA LEU A 6 -5.25 -13.05 -32.58
C LEU A 6 -4.62 -12.36 -31.35
N GLY A 7 -5.41 -12.25 -30.30
CA GLY A 7 -4.88 -11.88 -28.99
C GLY A 7 -3.74 -12.84 -28.64
N GLN A 8 -2.59 -12.30 -28.26
CA GLN A 8 -1.45 -13.10 -27.77
C GLN A 8 -1.92 -13.89 -26.55
N MET A 9 -2.29 -15.15 -26.77
CA MET A 9 -2.39 -16.11 -25.68
C MET A 9 -0.99 -16.31 -25.12
N SER A 10 -0.77 -15.86 -23.89
CA SER A 10 0.43 -16.20 -23.15
C SER A 10 0.56 -17.72 -23.10
N LEU A 11 1.68 -18.25 -23.60
CA LEU A 11 1.97 -19.69 -23.60
C LEU A 11 2.28 -20.25 -22.19
N PHE A 12 2.32 -19.38 -21.20
CA PHE A 12 2.56 -19.76 -19.80
C PHE A 12 1.28 -19.48 -19.00
N PRO A 13 0.88 -20.40 -18.10
CA PRO A 13 -0.18 -20.11 -17.16
C PRO A 13 0.22 -18.87 -16.33
N PRO A 14 -0.74 -18.02 -15.96
CA PRO A 14 -0.44 -16.88 -15.09
C PRO A 14 0.24 -17.41 -13.83
N GLU A 15 1.35 -16.77 -13.44
CA GLU A 15 1.97 -17.08 -12.14
C GLU A 15 0.93 -16.91 -11.02
N PRO A 16 0.87 -17.87 -10.08
CA PRO A 16 -0.04 -17.75 -8.95
C PRO A 16 0.20 -16.42 -8.23
N ALA A 17 -0.88 -15.79 -7.78
CA ALA A 17 -0.79 -14.55 -7.02
C ALA A 17 0.14 -14.73 -5.81
N PRO A 18 1.03 -13.78 -5.53
CA PRO A 18 1.89 -13.86 -4.36
C PRO A 18 1.08 -13.80 -3.06
N GLU A 19 1.73 -14.10 -1.94
CA GLU A 19 1.15 -13.98 -0.60
C GLU A 19 0.47 -12.62 -0.40
N PRO A 20 -0.70 -12.54 0.28
CA PRO A 20 -1.49 -11.30 0.39
C PRO A 20 -0.67 -10.08 0.84
N LEU A 21 0.21 -10.25 1.83
CA LEU A 21 1.08 -9.17 2.29
C LEU A 21 1.95 -8.59 1.17
N LEU A 22 2.43 -9.43 0.26
CA LEU A 22 3.29 -8.98 -0.84
C LEU A 22 2.50 -8.18 -1.87
N CYS A 23 1.22 -8.54 -2.09
CA CYS A 23 0.31 -7.77 -2.93
C CYS A 23 0.06 -6.38 -2.35
N TRP A 24 -0.17 -6.28 -1.03
CA TRP A 24 -0.33 -4.99 -0.34
C TRP A 24 0.93 -4.13 -0.42
N LEU A 25 2.11 -4.70 -0.20
CA LEU A 25 3.38 -3.98 -0.33
C LEU A 25 3.60 -3.47 -1.76
N TRP A 26 3.32 -4.32 -2.75
CA TRP A 26 3.39 -3.93 -4.15
C TRP A 26 2.42 -2.78 -4.48
N LEU A 27 1.17 -2.89 -4.05
CA LEU A 27 0.15 -1.88 -4.33
C LEU A 27 0.51 -0.54 -3.67
N ALA A 28 0.92 -0.57 -2.40
CA ALA A 28 1.36 0.62 -1.68
C ALA A 28 2.57 1.31 -2.35
N HIS A 29 3.54 0.54 -2.82
CA HIS A 29 4.70 1.09 -3.54
C HIS A 29 4.33 1.60 -4.94
N THR A 30 3.38 0.95 -5.61
CA THR A 30 2.93 1.35 -6.95
C THR A 30 2.18 2.67 -6.91
N LEU A 31 1.28 2.84 -5.96
CA LEU A 31 0.48 4.06 -5.81
C LEU A 31 1.29 5.20 -5.18
N GLY A 32 2.20 4.87 -4.26
CA GLY A 32 2.91 5.85 -3.45
C GLY A 32 2.05 6.44 -2.32
N ALA A 33 2.72 6.99 -1.31
CA ALA A 33 2.03 7.64 -0.21
C ALA A 33 1.34 8.94 -0.67
N GLY A 34 0.10 9.15 -0.24
CA GLY A 34 -0.66 10.36 -0.55
C GLY A 34 -1.10 10.49 -2.02
N SER A 35 -1.20 9.37 -2.74
CA SER A 35 -1.60 9.39 -4.16
C SER A 35 -3.06 9.74 -4.40
N GLY A 36 -3.92 9.61 -3.41
CA GLY A 36 -5.37 9.79 -3.53
C GLY A 36 -6.09 8.69 -4.34
N HIS A 37 -5.35 7.70 -4.85
CA HIS A 37 -5.91 6.65 -5.71
C HIS A 37 -6.21 5.33 -4.97
N ALA A 38 -5.81 5.22 -3.71
CA ALA A 38 -5.99 4.00 -2.92
C ALA A 38 -7.46 3.55 -2.86
N GLY A 39 -8.37 4.49 -2.54
CA GLY A 39 -9.80 4.22 -2.51
C GLY A 39 -10.33 3.76 -3.87
N GLN A 40 -9.96 4.45 -4.95
CA GLN A 40 -10.40 4.13 -6.32
C GLN A 40 -9.97 2.72 -6.74
N VAL A 41 -8.76 2.29 -6.38
CA VAL A 41 -8.28 0.94 -6.68
C VAL A 41 -9.03 -0.10 -5.86
N LEU A 42 -9.25 0.16 -4.56
CA LEU A 42 -10.01 -0.76 -3.70
C LEU A 42 -11.48 -0.87 -4.14
N ASP A 43 -12.11 0.24 -4.52
CA ASP A 43 -13.49 0.25 -5.04
C ASP A 43 -13.60 -0.53 -6.36
N ALA A 44 -12.59 -0.46 -7.23
CA ALA A 44 -12.61 -1.11 -8.52
C ALA A 44 -12.27 -2.62 -8.46
N PHE A 45 -11.40 -3.03 -7.54
CA PHE A 45 -10.84 -4.38 -7.50
C PHE A 45 -11.16 -5.15 -6.23
N GLY A 46 -11.57 -4.49 -5.15
CA GLY A 46 -11.91 -5.12 -3.88
C GLY A 46 -10.73 -5.35 -2.95
N GLY A 47 -9.51 -5.56 -3.47
CA GLY A 47 -8.34 -5.84 -2.67
C GLY A 47 -7.02 -5.76 -3.42
N ALA A 48 -5.92 -5.97 -2.69
CA ALA A 48 -4.58 -5.89 -3.29
C ALA A 48 -4.25 -7.11 -4.16
N GLN A 49 -4.85 -8.27 -3.88
CA GLN A 49 -4.62 -9.48 -4.64
C GLN A 49 -5.28 -9.38 -6.01
N GLU A 50 -6.53 -8.96 -6.07
CA GLU A 50 -7.27 -8.71 -7.30
C GLU A 50 -6.63 -7.59 -8.14
N ALA A 51 -6.13 -6.54 -7.47
CA ALA A 51 -5.37 -5.49 -8.12
C ALA A 51 -4.05 -6.01 -8.72
N TRP A 52 -3.36 -6.93 -8.02
CA TRP A 52 -2.16 -7.59 -8.55
C TRP A 52 -2.48 -8.42 -9.79
N GLU A 53 -3.55 -9.20 -9.77
CA GLU A 53 -3.97 -10.01 -10.92
C GLU A 53 -4.31 -9.14 -12.13
N ALA A 54 -4.94 -7.98 -11.89
CA ALA A 54 -5.30 -7.02 -12.91
C ALA A 54 -4.19 -6.02 -13.29
N ARG A 55 -2.99 -6.10 -12.72
CA ARG A 55 -1.92 -5.09 -12.79
C ARG A 55 -1.51 -4.64 -14.20
N GLU A 56 -1.73 -5.50 -15.20
CA GLU A 56 -1.40 -5.21 -16.60
C GLU A 56 -2.59 -4.63 -17.38
N SER A 57 -3.78 -4.61 -16.78
CA SER A 57 -4.99 -4.12 -17.43
C SER A 57 -5.00 -2.58 -17.52
N ASP A 58 -5.71 -2.07 -18.53
CA ASP A 58 -5.97 -0.63 -18.62
C ASP A 58 -6.90 -0.13 -17.52
N ALA A 59 -7.79 -1.00 -17.02
CA ALA A 59 -8.67 -0.69 -15.90
C ALA A 59 -7.86 -0.40 -14.62
N PHE A 60 -6.84 -1.24 -14.31
CA PHE A 60 -5.96 -0.99 -13.15
C PHE A 60 -5.18 0.32 -13.32
N ARG A 61 -4.61 0.56 -14.49
CA ARG A 61 -3.85 1.79 -14.75
C ARG A 61 -4.70 3.05 -14.62
N ALA A 62 -5.95 2.99 -15.07
CA ALA A 62 -6.89 4.10 -14.91
C ALA A 62 -7.23 4.35 -13.44
N ALA A 63 -7.58 3.32 -12.67
CA ALA A 63 -7.90 3.41 -11.24
C ALA A 63 -6.69 3.87 -10.40
N ALA A 64 -5.49 3.43 -10.77
CA ALA A 64 -4.25 3.81 -10.11
C ALA A 64 -3.70 5.19 -10.53
N GLY A 65 -4.39 5.90 -11.43
CA GLY A 65 -3.95 7.20 -11.93
C GLY A 65 -2.59 7.17 -12.63
N ILE A 66 -2.22 6.04 -13.24
CA ILE A 66 -0.91 5.86 -13.90
C ILE A 66 -0.99 6.38 -15.34
N PRO A 67 -0.30 7.49 -15.68
CA PRO A 67 -0.28 8.01 -17.03
C PRO A 67 0.29 7.00 -18.03
N ALA A 68 -0.22 7.02 -19.27
CA ALA A 68 0.25 6.14 -20.33
C ALA A 68 1.79 6.21 -20.55
N ALA A 69 2.38 7.38 -20.37
CA ALA A 69 3.83 7.58 -20.49
C ALA A 69 4.65 6.90 -19.37
N GLN A 70 4.02 6.55 -18.24
CA GLN A 70 4.69 5.91 -17.09
C GLN A 70 4.45 4.40 -17.04
N ARG A 71 3.76 3.82 -18.03
CA ARG A 71 3.46 2.37 -18.09
C ARG A 71 4.71 1.49 -17.99
N ALA A 72 5.85 1.96 -18.47
CA ALA A 72 7.13 1.26 -18.39
C ALA A 72 7.84 1.39 -17.02
N ARG A 73 7.30 2.21 -16.11
CA ARG A 73 7.91 2.50 -14.80
C ARG A 73 7.16 1.88 -13.62
N LEU A 74 6.21 0.98 -13.86
CA LEU A 74 5.71 0.16 -12.78
C LEU A 74 6.92 -0.52 -12.14
N PRO A 75 7.07 -0.42 -10.80
CA PRO A 75 8.24 -1.00 -10.16
C PRO A 75 8.33 -2.47 -10.58
N GLY A 76 9.37 -2.83 -11.29
CA GLY A 76 9.67 -4.22 -11.63
C GLY A 76 10.06 -5.05 -10.40
N ASN A 77 9.51 -4.68 -9.26
CA ASN A 77 9.74 -5.32 -7.98
C ASN A 77 9.02 -6.67 -7.97
N THR A 78 9.82 -7.71 -7.97
CA THR A 78 9.34 -9.09 -7.91
C THR A 78 8.77 -9.41 -6.52
N PRO A 79 7.96 -10.46 -6.37
CA PRO A 79 7.54 -10.96 -5.06
C PRO A 79 8.72 -11.20 -4.11
N GLU A 80 9.87 -11.65 -4.63
CA GLU A 80 11.10 -11.87 -3.84
C GLU A 80 11.63 -10.57 -3.24
N HIS A 81 11.56 -9.47 -3.96
CA HIS A 81 11.94 -8.16 -3.45
C HIS A 81 11.11 -7.79 -2.21
N TYR A 82 9.79 -7.92 -2.29
CA TYR A 82 8.89 -7.63 -1.17
C TYR A 82 9.05 -8.61 -0.02
N ARG A 83 9.28 -9.89 -0.31
CA ARG A 83 9.57 -10.90 0.70
C ARG A 83 10.87 -10.58 1.45
N ALA A 84 11.93 -10.18 0.73
CA ALA A 84 13.18 -9.74 1.34
C ALA A 84 12.99 -8.46 2.18
N PHE A 85 12.17 -7.53 1.70
CA PHE A 85 11.82 -6.31 2.44
C PHE A 85 11.09 -6.65 3.74
N ALA A 86 10.05 -7.50 3.69
CA ALA A 86 9.29 -7.92 4.86
C ALA A 86 10.19 -8.60 5.93
N ARG A 87 11.12 -9.46 5.50
CA ARG A 87 12.10 -10.07 6.41
C ARG A 87 13.00 -9.03 7.08
N ARG A 88 13.45 -7.99 6.36
CA ARG A 88 14.25 -6.90 6.95
C ARG A 88 13.45 -6.08 7.97
N CYS A 89 12.16 -5.86 7.75
CA CYS A 89 11.27 -5.21 8.72
C CYS A 89 11.16 -6.07 9.98
N ALA A 90 10.85 -7.35 9.83
CA ALA A 90 10.73 -8.29 10.95
C ALA A 90 12.03 -8.38 11.79
N ALA A 91 13.20 -8.43 11.13
CA ALA A 91 14.50 -8.45 11.80
C ALA A 91 14.79 -7.18 12.64
N ARG A 92 14.07 -6.09 12.40
CA ARG A 92 14.14 -4.83 13.14
C ARG A 92 13.00 -4.64 14.15
N GLY A 93 12.17 -5.66 14.35
CA GLY A 93 10.97 -5.54 15.19
C GLY A 93 9.89 -4.63 14.59
N ILE A 94 9.91 -4.41 13.28
CA ILE A 94 8.89 -3.64 12.58
C ILE A 94 7.82 -4.60 12.08
N ARG A 95 6.59 -4.45 12.57
CA ARG A 95 5.40 -5.12 12.05
C ARG A 95 4.86 -4.34 10.85
N ILE A 96 4.53 -5.04 9.80
CA ILE A 96 3.86 -4.48 8.62
C ILE A 96 2.37 -4.76 8.76
N LEU A 97 1.56 -3.72 8.73
CA LEU A 97 0.11 -3.76 8.86
C LEU A 97 -0.51 -3.34 7.53
N PRO A 98 -0.97 -4.27 6.69
CA PRO A 98 -1.76 -3.94 5.52
C PRO A 98 -3.17 -3.46 5.92
N TYR A 99 -3.85 -2.81 5.00
CA TYR A 99 -5.18 -2.24 5.20
C TYR A 99 -6.23 -3.25 5.70
N ASP A 100 -6.12 -4.51 5.33
CA ASP A 100 -6.99 -5.61 5.74
C ASP A 100 -6.54 -6.34 7.01
N ASP A 101 -5.45 -5.89 7.66
CA ASP A 101 -5.01 -6.46 8.95
C ASP A 101 -6.03 -6.10 10.04
N PRO A 102 -6.44 -7.06 10.90
CA PRO A 102 -7.38 -6.80 12.01
C PRO A 102 -6.93 -5.70 12.97
N ASP A 103 -5.62 -5.50 13.12
CA ASP A 103 -5.05 -4.45 13.96
C ASP A 103 -4.84 -3.12 13.22
N TYR A 104 -5.24 -3.02 11.94
CA TYR A 104 -5.12 -1.77 11.20
C TYR A 104 -6.00 -0.69 11.83
N PRO A 105 -5.46 0.53 12.08
CA PRO A 105 -6.21 1.58 12.78
C PRO A 105 -7.38 2.11 11.94
N LEU A 106 -8.60 1.93 12.45
CA LEU A 106 -9.83 2.37 11.77
C LEU A 106 -9.87 3.87 11.46
N ALA A 107 -9.15 4.68 12.24
CA ALA A 107 -9.05 6.12 11.99
C ALA A 107 -8.39 6.44 10.64
N PHE A 108 -7.43 5.62 10.19
CA PHE A 108 -6.73 5.84 8.92
C PHE A 108 -7.58 5.44 7.70
N SER A 109 -8.53 4.53 7.85
CA SER A 109 -9.43 4.15 6.75
C SER A 109 -10.40 5.27 6.34
N ARG A 110 -10.51 6.32 7.17
CA ARG A 110 -11.44 7.44 6.96
C ARG A 110 -10.80 8.66 6.31
N ILE A 111 -9.49 8.65 6.09
CA ILE A 111 -8.81 9.76 5.43
C ILE A 111 -8.72 9.53 3.92
N PRO A 112 -8.85 10.60 3.08
CA PRO A 112 -8.86 10.45 1.62
C PRO A 112 -7.62 9.76 1.05
N ASP A 113 -6.46 10.05 1.63
CA ASP A 113 -5.16 9.49 1.21
C ASP A 113 -4.71 8.39 2.18
N MET A 114 -5.62 7.45 2.48
CA MET A 114 -5.34 6.39 3.45
C MET A 114 -4.09 5.60 3.07
N PRO A 115 -3.19 5.35 4.03
CA PRO A 115 -2.04 4.50 3.78
C PRO A 115 -2.46 3.04 3.66
N LEU A 116 -2.14 2.39 2.55
CA LEU A 116 -2.47 0.97 2.34
C LEU A 116 -1.65 0.02 3.21
N VAL A 117 -0.52 0.48 3.72
CA VAL A 117 0.38 -0.29 4.59
C VAL A 117 0.98 0.65 5.63
N LEU A 118 0.99 0.23 6.88
CA LEU A 118 1.67 0.88 7.99
C LEU A 118 2.85 0.06 8.46
N TYR A 119 3.89 0.74 8.93
CA TYR A 119 5.09 0.14 9.53
C TYR A 119 5.12 0.52 11.00
N CYS A 120 4.89 -0.46 11.88
CA CYS A 120 4.72 -0.23 13.31
C CYS A 120 5.86 -0.85 14.12
N THR A 121 6.33 -0.12 15.11
CA THR A 121 7.14 -0.63 16.22
C THR A 121 6.29 -0.60 17.49
N GLY A 122 6.35 -1.66 18.29
CA GLY A 122 5.48 -1.81 19.45
C GLY A 122 4.15 -2.49 19.12
N ASP A 123 3.17 -2.30 19.99
CA ASP A 123 1.85 -2.93 19.86
C ASP A 123 0.87 -2.01 19.13
N PRO A 124 0.47 -2.34 17.88
CA PRO A 124 -0.43 -1.50 17.08
C PRO A 124 -1.86 -1.41 17.64
N ARG A 125 -2.27 -2.33 18.51
CA ARG A 125 -3.62 -2.33 19.10
C ARG A 125 -3.93 -1.05 19.86
N TRP A 126 -2.90 -0.39 20.41
CA TRP A 126 -3.04 0.91 21.08
C TRP A 126 -3.56 2.02 20.15
N LEU A 127 -3.38 1.89 18.83
CA LEU A 127 -3.88 2.88 17.85
C LEU A 127 -5.40 2.82 17.67
N ASN A 128 -6.05 1.74 18.12
CA ASN A 128 -7.50 1.56 18.09
C ASN A 128 -8.18 1.88 19.43
N GLU A 129 -7.41 2.30 20.44
CA GLU A 129 -7.99 2.71 21.73
C GLU A 129 -8.83 4.00 21.59
N PRO A 130 -9.94 4.13 22.38
CA PRO A 130 -10.85 5.25 22.23
C PRO A 130 -10.26 6.63 22.52
N ALA A 131 -9.21 6.68 23.35
CA ALA A 131 -8.59 7.92 23.77
C ALA A 131 -7.20 8.08 23.15
N THR A 132 -7.13 8.67 21.98
CA THR A 132 -5.87 9.04 21.34
C THR A 132 -5.70 10.55 21.32
N ILE A 133 -4.49 11.02 21.61
CA ILE A 133 -4.12 12.44 21.55
C ILE A 133 -3.06 12.63 20.47
N GLY A 134 -3.35 13.51 19.53
CA GLY A 134 -2.38 13.94 18.51
C GLY A 134 -1.48 15.04 19.05
N MET A 135 -0.17 14.79 19.13
CA MET A 135 0.81 15.83 19.40
C MET A 135 1.41 16.34 18.10
N VAL A 136 1.34 17.64 17.86
CA VAL A 136 1.87 18.29 16.66
C VAL A 136 2.77 19.44 17.07
N GLY A 137 3.94 19.56 16.45
CA GLY A 137 4.87 20.60 16.79
C GLY A 137 5.88 20.92 15.69
N SER A 138 6.64 22.01 15.91
CA SER A 138 7.72 22.43 15.02
C SER A 138 8.90 21.46 15.08
N ARG A 139 9.64 21.32 13.96
CA ARG A 139 10.92 20.57 13.92
C ARG A 139 12.02 21.23 14.79
N LYS A 140 11.85 22.50 15.13
CA LYS A 140 12.70 23.25 16.07
C LYS A 140 11.80 23.83 17.18
N PRO A 141 11.42 23.01 18.17
CA PRO A 141 10.55 23.44 19.24
C PRO A 141 11.26 24.40 20.19
N THR A 142 10.49 25.26 20.88
CA THR A 142 10.99 26.04 22.00
C THR A 142 11.22 25.14 23.22
N GLU A 143 11.98 25.62 24.22
CA GLU A 143 12.13 24.88 25.49
C GLU A 143 10.80 24.55 26.15
N TYR A 144 9.85 25.50 26.14
CA TYR A 144 8.50 25.26 26.63
C TYR A 144 7.78 24.15 25.82
N GLY A 145 7.89 24.16 24.49
CA GLY A 145 7.29 23.12 23.66
C GLY A 145 7.87 21.72 23.88
N GLN A 146 9.18 21.64 24.20
CA GLN A 146 9.82 20.37 24.55
C GLN A 146 9.33 19.86 25.92
N GLN A 147 9.22 20.74 26.89
CA GLN A 147 8.76 20.39 28.22
C GLN A 147 7.29 19.97 28.23
N ALA A 148 6.43 20.74 27.54
CA ALA A 148 5.00 20.43 27.42
C ALA A 148 4.70 19.12 26.63
N ALA A 149 5.64 18.64 25.84
CA ALA A 149 5.51 17.36 25.16
C ALA A 149 6.04 16.16 25.97
N ALA A 150 6.81 16.43 27.04
CA ALA A 150 7.39 15.40 27.91
C ALA A 150 6.52 15.12 29.15
N ASP A 151 5.67 16.07 29.55
CA ASP A 151 4.69 15.96 30.64
C ASP A 151 3.41 15.24 30.17
#